data_6adc1c60df2e3814578ddbb10a94c452
#
_entry.id   6adc1c60df2e3814578ddbb10a94c452
#
_cell.length_a   1.000
_cell.length_b   1.000
_cell.length_c   1.000
_cell.angle_alpha   90.00
_cell.angle_beta   90.00
_cell.angle_gamma   90.00
#
_symmetry.space_group_name_H-M   'P 1'
#
loop_
_entity.id
_entity.type
_entity.pdbx_description
1 polymer ?
#
loop_
_entity_poly.entity_id
_entity_poly.type
_entity_poly.pdbx_seq_one_letter_code
_entity_poly.pdbx_strand_id
1 'polypeptide(L)' 'MTYRIIRFRFKGRNRTIKRGLTLEQAQAHCQRDDTRGPGWFDGYEAE' A
#
# COMPACT_ATOMS: atom_id res chain seq x y z
N MET A 1 3.80 -13.18 10.67
CA MET A 1 2.76 -12.17 10.44
C MET A 1 3.02 -11.51 9.10
N THR A 2 1.98 -11.38 8.26
CA THR A 2 2.13 -10.81 6.94
C THR A 2 1.40 -9.47 6.83
N TYR A 3 1.72 -8.74 5.79
CA TYR A 3 1.16 -7.41 5.54
C TYR A 3 0.66 -7.32 4.11
N ARG A 4 -0.26 -6.41 3.88
CA ARG A 4 -0.82 -6.15 2.55
C ARG A 4 -0.69 -4.67 2.23
N ILE A 5 -0.60 -4.38 0.92
CA ILE A 5 -0.54 -3.01 0.43
C ILE A 5 -1.91 -2.63 -0.10
N ILE A 6 -2.41 -1.50 0.37
CA ILE A 6 -3.71 -0.98 -0.04
C ILE A 6 -3.49 0.36 -0.72
N ARG A 7 -4.07 0.50 -1.92
CA ARG A 7 -4.07 1.78 -2.63
C ARG A 7 -5.30 2.56 -2.22
N PHE A 8 -5.10 3.63 -1.49
CA PHE A 8 -6.17 4.52 -1.05
C PHE A 8 -6.41 5.58 -2.12
N ARG A 9 -7.67 5.78 -2.48
CA ARG A 9 -8.07 6.77 -3.48
C ARG A 9 -9.08 7.75 -2.89
N PHE A 10 -8.93 9.03 -3.19
CA PHE A 10 -9.87 10.04 -2.69
C PHE A 10 -11.22 9.97 -3.37
N LYS A 11 -11.26 9.63 -4.65
CA LYS A 11 -12.51 9.60 -5.44
C LYS A 11 -12.88 8.21 -5.91
N GLY A 12 -12.36 7.18 -5.28
CA GLY A 12 -12.63 5.82 -5.67
C GLY A 12 -12.53 4.87 -4.50
N ARG A 13 -12.76 3.60 -4.77
CA ARG A 13 -12.66 2.57 -3.74
C ARG A 13 -11.21 2.21 -3.51
N ASN A 14 -10.87 1.97 -2.26
CA ASN A 14 -9.56 1.45 -1.90
C ASN A 14 -9.40 0.04 -2.49
N ARG A 15 -8.18 -0.30 -2.86
CA ARG A 15 -7.89 -1.58 -3.50
C ARG A 15 -6.65 -2.21 -2.91
N THR A 16 -6.72 -3.49 -2.56
CA THR A 16 -5.55 -4.26 -2.16
C THR A 16 -4.76 -4.64 -3.41
N ILE A 17 -3.51 -4.20 -3.49
CA ILE A 17 -2.67 -4.44 -4.67
C ILE A 17 -1.59 -5.49 -4.45
N LYS A 18 -1.22 -5.76 -3.21
CA LYS A 18 -0.25 -6.80 -2.85
C LYS A 18 -0.60 -7.42 -1.52
N ARG A 19 -0.21 -8.68 -1.34
CA ARG A 19 -0.44 -9.44 -0.11
C ARG A 19 0.76 -10.31 0.21
N GLY A 20 0.78 -10.86 1.42
CA GLY A 20 1.79 -11.82 1.81
C GLY A 20 3.19 -11.24 1.94
N LEU A 21 3.29 -9.99 2.33
CA LEU A 21 4.56 -9.30 2.45
C LEU A 21 5.05 -9.31 3.90
N THR A 22 6.37 -9.28 4.08
CA THR A 22 6.95 -9.00 5.40
C THR A 22 6.79 -7.50 5.70
N LEU A 23 6.94 -7.15 6.97
CA LEU A 23 6.90 -5.73 7.36
C LEU A 23 7.92 -4.90 6.58
N GLU A 24 9.14 -5.42 6.44
CA GLU A 24 10.19 -4.74 5.70
C GLU A 24 9.82 -4.51 4.23
N GLN A 25 9.24 -5.53 3.59
CA GLN A 25 8.80 -5.42 2.21
C GLN A 25 7.68 -4.39 2.07
N ALA A 26 6.71 -4.39 2.98
CA ALA A 26 5.62 -3.44 2.96
C ALA A 26 6.11 -2.01 3.16
N GLN A 27 7.01 -1.79 4.10
CA GLN A 27 7.58 -0.48 4.36
C GLN A 27 8.40 0.02 3.17
N ALA A 28 9.23 -0.85 2.58
CA ALA A 28 10.04 -0.49 1.42
C ALA A 28 9.14 -0.07 0.24
N HIS A 29 8.05 -0.78 0.02
CA HIS A 29 7.09 -0.41 -1.03
C HIS A 29 6.50 0.99 -0.78
N CYS A 30 6.05 1.25 0.44
CA CYS A 30 5.37 2.51 0.76
C CYS A 30 6.32 3.71 0.84
N GLN A 31 7.63 3.47 0.94
CA GLN A 31 8.62 4.54 0.98
C GLN A 31 9.04 5.02 -0.42
N ARG A 32 8.64 4.30 -1.47
CA ARG A 32 8.99 4.67 -2.84
C ARG A 32 8.16 5.87 -3.29
N ASP A 33 8.79 6.76 -4.05
CA ASP A 33 8.11 7.95 -4.55
C ASP A 33 6.98 7.64 -5.51
N ASP A 34 7.06 6.51 -6.22
CA ASP A 34 6.06 6.11 -7.20
C ASP A 34 4.85 5.40 -6.61
N THR A 35 4.72 5.39 -5.27
CA THR A 35 3.57 4.79 -4.59
C THR A 35 2.54 5.82 -4.15
N ARG A 36 2.61 7.01 -4.72
CA ARG A 36 1.65 8.08 -4.45
C ARG A 36 1.53 8.98 -5.67
N GLY A 37 0.39 9.61 -5.80
CA GLY A 37 0.13 10.52 -6.91
C GLY A 37 -1.07 11.41 -6.62
N PRO A 38 -1.51 12.19 -7.62
CA PRO A 38 -2.67 13.05 -7.44
C PRO A 38 -3.92 12.22 -7.10
N GLY A 39 -4.42 12.38 -5.89
CA GLY A 39 -5.66 11.73 -5.47
C GLY A 39 -5.53 10.28 -5.03
N TRP A 40 -4.30 9.77 -4.81
CA TRP A 40 -4.12 8.41 -4.30
C TRP A 40 -2.76 8.25 -3.60
N PHE A 41 -2.68 7.24 -2.74
CA PHE A 41 -1.41 6.83 -2.14
C PHE A 41 -1.51 5.38 -1.70
N ASP A 42 -0.36 4.71 -1.55
CA ASP A 42 -0.29 3.35 -1.07
C ASP A 42 0.04 3.33 0.43
N GLY A 43 -0.69 2.51 1.16
CA GLY A 43 -0.42 2.24 2.56
C GLY A 43 -0.34 0.75 2.81
N TYR A 44 0.06 0.35 4.00
CA TYR A 44 0.10 -1.06 4.36
C TYR A 44 -0.58 -1.29 5.70
N GLU A 45 -1.06 -2.54 5.88
CA GLU A 45 -1.63 -2.96 7.15
C GLU A 45 -1.37 -4.44 7.39
N ALA A 46 -1.43 -4.85 8.64
CA ALA A 46 -1.29 -6.27 9.00
C ALA A 46 -2.49 -7.06 8.49
N GLU A 47 -2.23 -8.24 7.97
CA GLU A 47 -3.28 -9.17 7.56
C GLU A 47 -3.78 -9.99 8.74
#